data_e85deda5c3d6de03e7700c7af5f5d290
#
_entry.id   e85deda5c3d6de03e7700c7af5f5d290
#
_cell.length_a   1.000
_cell.length_b   1.000
_cell.length_c   1.000
_cell.angle_alpha   90.00
_cell.angle_beta   90.00
_cell.angle_gamma   90.00
#
_symmetry.space_group_name_H-M   'P 1'
#
loop_
_entity.id
_entity.type
_entity.pdbx_description
1 polymer ?
#
loop_
_entity_poly.entity_id
_entity_poly.type
_entity_poly.pdbx_seq_one_letter_code
_entity_poly.pdbx_strand_id
1 'polypeptide(L)'
;MNGKLLILLVAGMLMGNAAVFAQKKSKDPFAKEIAAEQKRLESEGWKVWNSTEVLQQLLRQKYVMQNELMVTADGEKKNRYIVSKATAQNRSLNTAISLAETKAKSDIASKQKAVVDVTTVQLNSTKNTDGNVVESADRTGTSISKHSNVRMNKVERVLTLYRETAQGQYYVEVCMALDLKE
;
A
#
# COMPACT_ATOMS: atom_id res chain seq x y z
N MET A 1 17.30 41.07 -59.03
CA MET A 1 18.32 41.05 -57.97
C MET A 1 17.65 40.46 -56.73
N ASN A 2 17.95 39.24 -56.57
CA ASN A 2 18.40 38.53 -55.39
C ASN A 2 17.32 38.21 -54.30
N GLY A 3 16.44 37.31 -54.69
CA GLY A 3 15.53 36.60 -53.72
C GLY A 3 16.14 35.33 -53.12
N LYS A 4 17.47 35.18 -52.99
CA LYS A 4 18.14 33.95 -52.51
C LYS A 4 18.83 34.08 -51.14
N LEU A 5 18.72 35.25 -50.49
CA LEU A 5 19.42 35.47 -49.20
C LEU A 5 18.54 35.42 -47.97
N LEU A 6 17.23 35.18 -48.11
CA LEU A 6 16.30 35.22 -46.97
C LEU A 6 15.91 33.83 -46.44
N ILE A 7 16.38 32.74 -47.07
CA ILE A 7 16.01 31.35 -46.67
C ILE A 7 17.04 30.71 -45.72
N LEU A 8 18.23 31.34 -45.59
CA LEU A 8 19.30 30.74 -44.76
C LEU A 8 19.32 31.18 -43.30
N LEU A 9 18.45 32.12 -42.88
CA LEU A 9 18.42 32.66 -41.52
C LEU A 9 17.32 32.04 -40.63
N VAL A 10 16.42 31.24 -41.20
CA VAL A 10 15.33 30.58 -40.43
C VAL A 10 15.70 29.15 -40.05
N ALA A 11 16.71 28.54 -40.67
CA ALA A 11 17.13 27.16 -40.36
C ALA A 11 18.08 27.06 -39.13
N GLY A 12 18.57 28.20 -38.62
CA GLY A 12 19.54 28.22 -37.50
C GLY A 12 18.95 28.31 -36.10
N MET A 13 17.63 28.53 -35.93
CA MET A 13 17.01 28.73 -34.60
C MET A 13 16.21 27.54 -34.08
N LEU A 14 16.20 26.42 -34.77
CA LEU A 14 15.47 25.23 -34.34
C LEU A 14 16.35 24.11 -33.76
N MET A 15 17.65 24.34 -33.58
CA MET A 15 18.57 23.34 -33.02
C MET A 15 19.06 23.64 -31.60
N GLY A 16 18.39 24.49 -30.87
CA GLY A 16 18.88 24.91 -29.56
C GLY A 16 17.90 24.73 -28.42
N ASN A 17 17.31 23.55 -28.19
CA ASN A 17 16.70 23.22 -26.90
C ASN A 17 16.36 21.72 -26.75
N ALA A 18 17.09 20.82 -27.40
CA ALA A 18 17.10 19.39 -27.05
C ALA A 18 18.13 19.11 -25.95
N ALA A 19 18.39 20.11 -25.09
CA ALA A 19 19.21 19.94 -23.92
C ALA A 19 18.27 19.55 -22.74
N VAL A 20 18.17 18.27 -22.53
CA VAL A 20 18.33 17.67 -21.20
C VAL A 20 17.17 17.85 -20.23
N PHE A 21 16.20 17.00 -20.38
CA PHE A 21 15.71 16.31 -19.18
C PHE A 21 16.14 14.83 -19.21
N ALA A 22 17.44 14.60 -19.18
CA ALA A 22 17.96 13.37 -18.58
C ALA A 22 17.70 13.48 -17.07
N GLN A 23 16.42 13.42 -16.67
CA GLN A 23 16.07 13.05 -15.30
C GLN A 23 16.80 11.75 -15.04
N LYS A 24 17.81 11.79 -14.16
CA LYS A 24 18.36 10.60 -13.52
C LYS A 24 17.15 9.80 -13.08
N LYS A 25 16.76 8.76 -13.82
CA LYS A 25 15.75 7.79 -13.40
C LYS A 25 16.24 7.29 -12.06
N SER A 26 15.67 7.78 -10.98
CA SER A 26 15.87 7.24 -9.65
C SER A 26 15.54 5.76 -9.83
N LYS A 27 16.53 4.88 -9.65
CA LYS A 27 16.31 3.44 -9.78
C LYS A 27 15.25 3.10 -8.73
N ASP A 28 14.11 2.62 -9.18
CA ASP A 28 13.07 2.11 -8.30
C ASP A 28 13.69 1.05 -7.38
N PRO A 29 13.71 1.25 -6.07
CA PRO A 29 14.37 0.33 -5.15
C PRO A 29 13.76 -1.09 -5.20
N PHE A 30 12.51 -1.21 -5.64
CA PHE A 30 11.79 -2.48 -5.71
C PHE A 30 11.69 -3.06 -7.13
N ALA A 31 12.40 -2.50 -8.11
CA ALA A 31 12.26 -2.89 -9.51
C ALA A 31 12.52 -4.37 -9.78
N LYS A 32 13.49 -4.98 -9.07
CA LYS A 32 13.84 -6.39 -9.21
C LYS A 32 12.76 -7.30 -8.62
N GLU A 33 12.30 -6.98 -7.42
CA GLU A 33 11.27 -7.71 -6.70
C GLU A 33 9.94 -7.66 -7.46
N ILE A 34 9.57 -6.48 -7.96
CA ILE A 34 8.37 -6.27 -8.77
C ILE A 34 8.43 -7.11 -10.05
N ALA A 35 9.56 -7.08 -10.77
CA ALA A 35 9.71 -7.85 -12.00
C ALA A 35 9.67 -9.36 -11.74
N ALA A 36 10.27 -9.84 -10.66
CA ALA A 36 10.24 -11.24 -10.28
C ALA A 36 8.84 -11.70 -9.89
N GLU A 37 8.12 -10.91 -9.07
CA GLU A 37 6.75 -11.22 -8.68
C GLU A 37 5.79 -11.17 -9.87
N GLN A 38 5.89 -10.17 -10.74
CA GLN A 38 5.10 -10.08 -11.96
C GLN A 38 5.26 -11.33 -12.82
N LYS A 39 6.52 -11.72 -13.11
CA LYS A 39 6.80 -12.92 -13.90
C LYS A 39 6.21 -14.19 -13.28
N ARG A 40 6.30 -14.34 -11.96
CA ARG A 40 5.71 -15.46 -11.23
C ARG A 40 4.18 -15.46 -11.37
N LEU A 41 3.54 -14.34 -11.12
CA LEU A 41 2.08 -14.20 -11.21
C LEU A 41 1.57 -14.50 -12.63
N GLU A 42 2.22 -13.96 -13.64
CA GLU A 42 1.89 -14.22 -15.04
C GLU A 42 2.05 -15.70 -15.40
N SER A 43 3.15 -16.35 -14.96
CA SER A 43 3.38 -17.77 -15.21
C SER A 43 2.39 -18.69 -14.50
N GLU A 44 1.85 -18.28 -13.36
CA GLU A 44 0.82 -19.00 -12.61
C GLU A 44 -0.61 -18.70 -13.09
N GLY A 45 -0.79 -17.87 -14.13
CA GLY A 45 -2.07 -17.53 -14.72
C GLY A 45 -2.94 -16.59 -13.89
N TRP A 46 -2.33 -15.79 -13.00
CA TRP A 46 -3.04 -14.77 -12.23
C TRP A 46 -3.50 -13.62 -13.12
N LYS A 47 -4.68 -13.10 -12.84
CA LYS A 47 -5.30 -11.94 -13.50
C LYS A 47 -5.64 -10.89 -12.47
N VAL A 48 -5.51 -9.61 -12.85
CA VAL A 48 -5.95 -8.47 -12.03
C VAL A 48 -7.46 -8.33 -12.15
N TRP A 49 -8.14 -8.13 -11.02
CA TRP A 49 -9.59 -7.92 -10.98
C TRP A 49 -9.91 -6.44 -10.83
N ASN A 50 -10.82 -5.95 -11.70
CA ASN A 50 -11.45 -4.64 -11.63
C ASN A 50 -10.46 -3.46 -11.43
N SER A 51 -9.38 -3.47 -12.20
CA SER A 51 -8.42 -2.36 -12.27
C SER A 51 -8.06 -2.06 -13.71
N THR A 52 -7.96 -0.79 -14.04
CA THR A 52 -7.42 -0.30 -15.32
C THR A 52 -5.91 -0.15 -15.27
N GLU A 53 -5.32 -0.22 -14.07
CA GLU A 53 -3.88 -0.15 -13.88
C GLU A 53 -3.21 -1.47 -14.25
N VAL A 54 -2.01 -1.37 -14.80
CA VAL A 54 -1.21 -2.54 -15.12
C VAL A 54 -0.66 -3.20 -13.85
N LEU A 55 -0.53 -4.52 -13.87
CA LEU A 55 -0.06 -5.31 -12.71
C LEU A 55 1.23 -4.74 -12.08
N GLN A 56 2.17 -4.27 -12.91
CA GLN A 56 3.43 -3.69 -12.44
C GLN A 56 3.22 -2.46 -11.54
N GLN A 57 2.27 -1.58 -11.87
CA GLN A 57 1.95 -0.39 -11.06
C GLN A 57 1.33 -0.77 -9.72
N LEU A 58 0.39 -1.72 -9.73
CA LEU A 58 -0.24 -2.23 -8.51
C LEU A 58 0.76 -2.93 -7.59
N LEU A 59 1.69 -3.71 -8.14
CA LEU A 59 2.78 -4.31 -7.38
C LEU A 59 3.68 -3.22 -6.78
N ARG A 60 4.01 -2.17 -7.55
CA ARG A 60 4.79 -1.05 -7.04
C ARG A 60 4.11 -0.36 -5.88
N GLN A 61 2.81 -0.05 -5.98
CA GLN A 61 2.04 0.52 -4.87
C GLN A 61 2.10 -0.38 -3.63
N LYS A 62 1.89 -1.69 -3.80
CA LYS A 62 2.00 -2.67 -2.72
C LYS A 62 3.37 -2.62 -2.04
N TYR A 63 4.47 -2.65 -2.80
CA TYR A 63 5.82 -2.61 -2.24
C TYR A 63 6.14 -1.30 -1.53
N VAL A 64 5.71 -0.15 -2.10
CA VAL A 64 5.85 1.16 -1.45
C VAL A 64 5.11 1.16 -0.12
N MET A 65 3.84 0.76 -0.08
CA MET A 65 3.05 0.75 1.16
C MET A 65 3.61 -0.22 2.21
N GLN A 66 4.22 -1.33 1.80
CA GLN A 66 4.84 -2.27 2.74
C GLN A 66 6.12 -1.74 3.41
N ASN A 67 6.80 -0.78 2.78
CA ASN A 67 8.13 -0.33 3.19
C ASN A 67 8.18 1.17 3.54
N GLU A 68 7.09 1.92 3.36
CA GLU A 68 7.05 3.34 3.69
C GLU A 68 7.03 3.53 5.20
N LEU A 69 7.97 4.32 5.68
CA LEU A 69 8.10 4.66 7.08
C LEU A 69 7.55 6.06 7.35
N MET A 70 6.96 6.27 8.51
CA MET A 70 6.64 7.57 9.06
C MET A 70 7.47 7.83 10.31
N VAL A 71 7.70 9.11 10.59
CA VAL A 71 8.31 9.56 11.85
C VAL A 71 7.19 9.97 12.79
N THR A 72 7.14 9.37 13.96
CA THR A 72 6.18 9.68 15.01
C THR A 72 6.59 10.96 15.77
N ALA A 73 5.72 11.51 16.60
CA ALA A 73 5.97 12.74 17.35
C ALA A 73 7.18 12.64 18.31
N ASP A 74 7.50 11.43 18.77
CA ASP A 74 8.65 11.08 19.59
C ASP A 74 9.93 10.80 18.78
N GLY A 75 9.89 10.96 17.44
CA GLY A 75 11.01 10.78 16.54
C GLY A 75 11.29 9.34 16.12
N GLU A 76 10.49 8.37 16.57
CA GLU A 76 10.63 6.98 16.14
C GLU A 76 10.18 6.77 14.70
N LYS A 77 10.86 5.84 13.99
CA LYS A 77 10.45 5.40 12.66
C LYS A 77 9.55 4.17 12.77
N LYS A 78 8.31 4.29 12.29
CA LYS A 78 7.34 3.18 12.23
C LYS A 78 6.80 3.02 10.82
N ASN A 79 6.28 1.83 10.49
CA ASN A 79 5.60 1.63 9.22
C ASN A 79 4.39 2.57 9.13
N ARG A 80 4.27 3.26 8.01
CA ARG A 80 3.13 4.15 7.73
C ARG A 80 1.84 3.37 7.51
N TYR A 81 1.94 2.19 6.89
CA TYR A 81 0.78 1.37 6.54
C TYR A 81 0.76 0.05 7.30
N ILE A 82 -0.43 -0.36 7.72
CA ILE A 82 -0.69 -1.76 8.05
C ILE A 82 -1.17 -2.43 6.76
N VAL A 83 -0.36 -3.32 6.21
CA VAL A 83 -0.68 -4.06 5.00
C VAL A 83 -1.05 -5.50 5.37
N SER A 84 -2.15 -5.99 4.78
CA SER A 84 -2.60 -7.37 4.92
C SER A 84 -2.87 -7.99 3.57
N LYS A 85 -2.50 -9.27 3.47
CA LYS A 85 -2.78 -10.12 2.32
C LYS A 85 -3.59 -11.33 2.79
N ALA A 86 -4.72 -11.57 2.11
CA ALA A 86 -5.54 -12.73 2.41
C ALA A 86 -5.98 -13.44 1.13
N THR A 87 -6.26 -14.72 1.26
CA THR A 87 -6.70 -15.58 0.17
C THR A 87 -8.02 -16.24 0.48
N ALA A 88 -8.81 -16.51 -0.55
CA ALA A 88 -10.01 -17.32 -0.48
C ALA A 88 -10.23 -18.08 -1.78
N GLN A 89 -11.05 -19.13 -1.68
CA GLN A 89 -11.45 -19.95 -2.83
C GLN A 89 -12.95 -20.17 -2.80
N ASN A 90 -13.60 -20.00 -3.95
CA ASN A 90 -15.05 -20.25 -4.09
C ASN A 90 -15.39 -20.50 -5.57
N ARG A 91 -16.56 -21.10 -5.84
CA ARG A 91 -17.10 -21.24 -7.19
C ARG A 91 -17.54 -19.90 -7.80
N SER A 92 -17.92 -18.94 -6.97
CA SER A 92 -18.24 -17.57 -7.38
C SER A 92 -17.04 -16.66 -7.14
N LEU A 93 -16.58 -15.96 -8.18
CA LEU A 93 -15.47 -15.00 -8.07
C LEU A 93 -15.78 -13.89 -7.07
N ASN A 94 -16.99 -13.30 -7.12
CA ASN A 94 -17.37 -12.22 -6.22
C ASN A 94 -17.41 -12.67 -4.75
N THR A 95 -17.89 -13.90 -4.51
CA THR A 95 -17.89 -14.50 -3.16
C THR A 95 -16.45 -14.73 -2.66
N ALA A 96 -15.56 -15.24 -3.52
CA ALA A 96 -14.15 -15.44 -3.17
C ALA A 96 -13.46 -14.11 -2.81
N ILE A 97 -13.73 -13.04 -3.59
CA ILE A 97 -13.21 -11.70 -3.33
C ILE A 97 -13.71 -11.19 -1.97
N SER A 98 -15.02 -11.23 -1.74
CA SER A 98 -15.62 -10.76 -0.47
C SER A 98 -15.07 -11.50 0.76
N LEU A 99 -14.87 -12.81 0.65
CA LEU A 99 -14.25 -13.62 1.71
C LEU A 99 -12.79 -13.22 1.96
N ALA A 100 -12.00 -13.02 0.89
CA ALA A 100 -10.61 -12.61 1.01
C ALA A 100 -10.49 -11.20 1.62
N GLU A 101 -11.34 -10.25 1.20
CA GLU A 101 -11.41 -8.90 1.79
C GLU A 101 -11.75 -8.92 3.28
N THR A 102 -12.76 -9.71 3.66
CA THR A 102 -13.16 -9.84 5.06
C THR A 102 -12.00 -10.36 5.92
N LYS A 103 -11.29 -11.37 5.42
CA LYS A 103 -10.10 -11.90 6.12
C LYS A 103 -8.98 -10.85 6.21
N ALA A 104 -8.69 -10.11 5.13
CA ALA A 104 -7.67 -9.08 5.14
C ALA A 104 -8.02 -7.94 6.10
N LYS A 105 -9.28 -7.48 6.13
CA LYS A 105 -9.77 -6.48 7.09
C LYS A 105 -9.66 -6.96 8.54
N SER A 106 -10.01 -8.21 8.81
CA SER A 106 -9.89 -8.80 10.15
C SER A 106 -8.43 -8.86 10.61
N ASP A 107 -7.50 -9.20 9.72
CA ASP A 107 -6.06 -9.19 10.04
C ASP A 107 -5.53 -7.77 10.30
N ILE A 108 -5.95 -6.77 9.49
CA ILE A 108 -5.62 -5.36 9.74
C ILE A 108 -6.12 -4.91 11.11
N ALA A 109 -7.38 -5.23 11.46
CA ALA A 109 -7.95 -4.88 12.76
C ALA A 109 -7.16 -5.49 13.93
N SER A 110 -6.75 -6.75 13.79
CA SER A 110 -5.93 -7.45 14.79
C SER A 110 -4.54 -6.81 14.95
N LYS A 111 -3.89 -6.48 13.84
CA LYS A 111 -2.58 -5.80 13.83
C LYS A 111 -2.68 -4.38 14.41
N GLN A 112 -3.74 -3.65 14.08
CA GLN A 112 -3.99 -2.31 14.63
C GLN A 112 -4.18 -2.36 16.15
N LYS A 113 -4.95 -3.33 16.65
CA LYS A 113 -5.13 -3.54 18.10
C LYS A 113 -3.79 -3.81 18.79
N ALA A 114 -2.95 -4.68 18.24
CA ALA A 114 -1.63 -4.97 18.79
C ALA A 114 -0.74 -3.72 18.86
N VAL A 115 -0.75 -2.85 17.85
CA VAL A 115 -0.01 -1.58 17.86
C VAL A 115 -0.51 -0.64 18.96
N VAL A 116 -1.83 -0.55 19.16
CA VAL A 116 -2.43 0.28 20.21
C VAL A 116 -2.09 -0.26 21.59
N ASP A 117 -2.17 -1.57 21.79
CA ASP A 117 -1.88 -2.23 23.08
C ASP A 117 -0.42 -1.99 23.49
N VAL A 118 0.54 -2.11 22.57
CA VAL A 118 1.98 -1.83 22.83
C VAL A 118 2.19 -0.37 23.23
N THR A 119 1.57 0.57 22.53
CA THR A 119 1.70 2.00 22.83
C THR A 119 1.10 2.33 24.20
N THR A 120 0.00 1.72 24.58
CA THR A 120 -0.66 1.90 25.89
C THR A 120 0.19 1.36 27.02
N VAL A 121 0.83 0.21 26.83
CA VAL A 121 1.74 -0.39 27.85
C VAL A 121 2.97 0.50 28.05
N GLN A 122 3.55 1.06 26.99
CA GLN A 122 4.69 1.98 27.11
C GLN A 122 4.32 3.28 27.86
N LEU A 123 3.16 3.86 27.59
CA LEU A 123 2.67 5.05 28.28
C LEU A 123 2.40 4.80 29.77
N ASN A 124 1.93 3.60 30.12
CA ASN A 124 1.70 3.24 31.52
C ASN A 124 2.99 2.93 32.27
N SER A 125 4.02 2.38 31.63
CA SER A 125 5.32 2.14 32.25
C SER A 125 6.09 3.41 32.56
N THR A 126 5.94 4.47 31.78
CA THR A 126 6.55 5.77 32.03
C THR A 126 5.86 6.59 33.14
N LYS A 127 4.60 6.29 33.45
CA LYS A 127 3.85 6.95 34.53
C LYS A 127 3.99 6.28 35.89
N ASN A 128 4.53 5.08 35.97
CA ASN A 128 4.69 4.33 37.23
C ASN A 128 5.92 4.76 38.07
N THR A 129 6.64 5.81 37.68
CA THR A 129 7.74 6.34 38.46
C THR A 129 7.28 7.29 39.57
N ASP A 130 6.04 7.79 39.53
CA ASP A 130 5.46 8.64 40.58
C ASP A 130 4.16 7.99 41.10
N GLY A 131 4.29 7.33 42.24
CA GLY A 131 3.29 6.53 42.94
C GLY A 131 1.93 7.16 43.18
N ASN A 132 1.01 7.01 42.25
CA ASN A 132 -0.44 7.01 42.49
C ASN A 132 -1.16 6.18 41.45
N VAL A 133 -1.49 4.96 41.81
CA VAL A 133 -2.28 4.01 41.02
C VAL A 133 -3.69 4.00 41.60
N VAL A 134 -4.63 3.93 40.69
CA VAL A 134 -5.99 3.36 40.70
C VAL A 134 -6.97 4.36 40.11
N GLU A 135 -7.35 4.14 38.87
CA GLU A 135 -8.67 4.43 38.24
C GLU A 135 -8.65 4.62 36.72
N SER A 136 -7.81 3.91 35.98
CA SER A 136 -7.77 4.13 34.51
C SER A 136 -8.07 2.91 33.63
N ALA A 137 -8.34 1.74 34.20
CA ALA A 137 -8.55 0.53 33.40
C ALA A 137 -9.87 0.53 32.61
N ASP A 138 -10.91 1.16 33.12
CA ASP A 138 -12.25 1.11 32.52
C ASP A 138 -12.49 2.16 31.41
N ARG A 139 -11.79 3.28 31.44
CA ARG A 139 -11.87 4.33 30.40
C ARG A 139 -11.04 4.00 29.16
N THR A 140 -9.98 3.23 29.30
CA THR A 140 -9.07 2.88 28.20
C THR A 140 -9.75 1.90 27.22
N GLY A 141 -10.53 0.94 27.73
CA GLY A 141 -11.23 -0.05 26.90
C GLY A 141 -12.26 0.58 25.95
N THR A 142 -12.99 1.60 26.40
CA THR A 142 -14.08 2.22 25.62
C THR A 142 -13.55 3.19 24.56
N SER A 143 -12.42 3.86 24.79
CA SER A 143 -11.80 4.75 23.81
C SER A 143 -11.07 3.99 22.72
N ILE A 144 -10.45 2.84 23.03
CA ILE A 144 -9.75 1.98 22.07
C ILE A 144 -10.75 1.38 21.06
N SER A 145 -11.91 0.90 21.53
CA SER A 145 -12.93 0.35 20.63
C SER A 145 -13.53 1.39 19.68
N LYS A 146 -13.70 2.65 20.11
CA LYS A 146 -14.17 3.76 19.27
C LYS A 146 -13.14 4.17 18.22
N HIS A 147 -11.86 4.22 18.56
CA HIS A 147 -10.81 4.56 17.60
C HIS A 147 -10.56 3.48 16.56
N SER A 148 -10.61 2.20 16.93
CA SER A 148 -10.44 1.10 15.98
C SER A 148 -11.57 1.06 14.93
N ASN A 149 -12.82 1.34 15.31
CA ASN A 149 -13.95 1.36 14.39
C ASN A 149 -13.88 2.52 13.37
N VAL A 150 -13.36 3.69 13.77
CA VAL A 150 -13.24 4.85 12.87
C VAL A 150 -12.17 4.63 11.80
N ARG A 151 -11.09 3.92 12.12
CA ARG A 151 -9.99 3.69 11.16
C ARG A 151 -10.28 2.60 10.14
N MET A 152 -11.13 1.65 10.43
CA MET A 152 -11.50 0.58 9.47
C MET A 152 -12.18 1.11 8.20
N ASN A 153 -12.80 2.29 8.25
CA ASN A 153 -13.38 2.95 7.09
C ASN A 153 -12.33 3.49 6.10
N LYS A 154 -11.06 3.55 6.49
CA LYS A 154 -9.93 4.00 5.68
C LYS A 154 -9.10 2.85 5.10
N VAL A 155 -9.57 1.61 5.26
CA VAL A 155 -8.88 0.44 4.67
C VAL A 155 -9.13 0.42 3.18
N GLU A 156 -8.06 0.54 2.40
CA GLU A 156 -8.10 0.59 0.96
C GLU A 156 -7.68 -0.73 0.34
N ARG A 157 -8.28 -1.06 -0.80
CA ARG A 157 -7.87 -2.19 -1.63
C ARG A 157 -6.70 -1.76 -2.50
N VAL A 158 -5.55 -2.41 -2.34
CA VAL A 158 -4.33 -2.13 -3.09
C VAL A 158 -4.26 -2.99 -4.35
N LEU A 159 -4.56 -4.29 -4.22
CA LEU A 159 -4.43 -5.25 -5.30
C LEU A 159 -5.41 -6.41 -5.07
N THR A 160 -6.12 -6.81 -6.13
CA THR A 160 -6.90 -8.04 -6.15
C THR A 160 -6.48 -8.86 -7.35
N LEU A 161 -6.05 -10.08 -7.08
CA LEU A 161 -5.67 -11.07 -8.07
C LEU A 161 -6.61 -12.26 -8.01
N TYR A 162 -6.88 -12.87 -9.15
CA TYR A 162 -7.62 -14.10 -9.22
C TYR A 162 -7.07 -15.04 -10.29
N ARG A 163 -7.29 -16.32 -10.10
CA ARG A 163 -7.10 -17.35 -11.12
C ARG A 163 -8.17 -18.42 -10.99
N GLU A 164 -8.52 -19.02 -12.10
CA GLU A 164 -9.41 -20.18 -12.12
C GLU A 164 -8.60 -21.45 -11.88
N THR A 165 -9.13 -22.34 -11.06
CA THR A 165 -8.52 -23.65 -10.77
C THR A 165 -9.06 -24.70 -11.76
N ALA A 166 -8.35 -25.82 -11.87
CA ALA A 166 -8.79 -26.94 -12.72
C ALA A 166 -10.17 -27.52 -12.31
N GLN A 167 -10.62 -27.26 -11.06
CA GLN A 167 -11.93 -27.68 -10.58
C GLN A 167 -13.05 -26.65 -10.83
N GLY A 168 -12.81 -25.62 -11.64
CA GLY A 168 -13.79 -24.57 -11.95
C GLY A 168 -14.12 -23.68 -10.74
N GLN A 169 -13.16 -23.49 -9.83
CA GLN A 169 -13.25 -22.56 -8.72
C GLN A 169 -12.30 -21.39 -8.94
N TYR A 170 -12.62 -20.26 -8.35
CA TYR A 170 -11.75 -19.10 -8.35
C TYR A 170 -10.91 -19.07 -7.07
N TYR A 171 -9.59 -19.04 -7.24
CA TYR A 171 -8.67 -18.74 -6.17
C TYR A 171 -8.32 -17.25 -6.23
N VAL A 172 -8.55 -16.54 -5.13
CA VAL A 172 -8.42 -15.09 -5.04
C VAL A 172 -7.38 -14.72 -3.99
N GLU A 173 -6.58 -13.73 -4.29
CA GLU A 173 -5.67 -13.04 -3.36
C GLU A 173 -6.04 -11.56 -3.33
N VAL A 174 -6.27 -11.01 -2.13
CA VAL A 174 -6.53 -9.59 -1.90
C VAL A 174 -5.46 -9.02 -1.01
N CYS A 175 -4.87 -7.88 -1.43
CA CYS A 175 -3.99 -7.06 -0.62
C CYS A 175 -4.72 -5.77 -0.25
N MET A 176 -4.79 -5.46 1.03
CA MET A 176 -5.40 -4.25 1.58
C MET A 176 -4.42 -3.51 2.46
N ALA A 177 -4.58 -2.19 2.57
CA ALA A 177 -3.75 -1.34 3.40
C ALA A 177 -4.60 -0.37 4.22
N LEU A 178 -4.12 -0.05 5.42
CA LEU A 178 -4.62 1.00 6.29
C LEU A 178 -3.50 2.03 6.48
N ASP A 179 -3.72 3.29 6.10
CA ASP A 179 -2.79 4.39 6.39
C ASP A 179 -2.91 4.78 7.88
N LEU A 180 -1.79 4.79 8.59
CA LEU A 180 -1.71 5.17 9.99
C LEU A 180 -1.41 6.66 10.18
N LYS A 181 -1.13 7.38 9.10
CA LYS A 181 -0.94 8.83 9.13
C LYS A 181 -2.31 9.50 9.24
N GLU A 182 -2.49 10.29 10.28
CA GLU A 182 -3.69 11.12 10.51
C GLU A 182 -3.69 12.35 9.61
#